data_aa7bdce8eefd2007395fc138a580b049
#
_entry.id   aa7bdce8eefd2007395fc138a580b049
#
_cell.length_a   1.000
_cell.length_b   1.000
_cell.length_c   1.000
_cell.angle_alpha   90.00
_cell.angle_beta   90.00
_cell.angle_gamma   90.00
#
_symmetry.space_group_name_H-M   'P 1'
#
loop_
_entity.id
_entity.type
_entity.pdbx_description
1 polymer ?
#
loop_
_entity_poly.entity_id
_entity_poly.type
_entity_poly.pdbx_seq_one_letter_code
_entity_poly.pdbx_strand_id
1 'polypeptide(L)'
;MISVVCVYNNEAILKVTLSRSLQAQNASFEPILLDNRDGRYKSAAQALNEGARRATGDFIMFVHQDMWLASDTWLADAEKMVRTLPELGVAGVAGMSNVGRHWYDRMKFSISVPERPHGEDSGRVHSPEEVQTLDECLLIVPRSVFERQRFDEEVFDGWDCYGADYCLGAKQMGLKVYVIPLPCSHCCSRASYSIWQFKGLSKYQERLYRKHKGNFSRIYTWMGDISWLNLILRSLMRSVGPLYLRLFPDVLVLMKRELMECTSVLDLGCGHQSALRVCDIPFSVGVDLFEPSLLESRRVGIHSQYILGDVTTLGFKPGSFDAVIATEVLEHLTRDEGNALLRQMEEWATKKVTVTTPNGYFKQDPYDNNPLQEHRSGWTVDDLRRLGFRVRGIGGWKALRGDKGQLKYRPAFLWGRISDLTQPLAYRLPKLAFQLMAVKRIDQGHRRTDARDRHPQTKAATPI
;
A
#
# COMPACT_ATOMS: atom_id res chain seq x y z
N MET A 1 -31.57 7.63 13.25
CA MET A 1 -30.99 6.31 12.90
C MET A 1 -30.07 6.42 11.70
N ILE A 2 -28.98 5.66 11.68
CA ILE A 2 -28.01 5.62 10.56
C ILE A 2 -28.29 4.38 9.69
N SER A 3 -28.41 4.57 8.37
CA SER A 3 -28.34 3.48 7.38
C SER A 3 -26.90 3.29 6.93
N VAL A 4 -26.36 2.09 7.07
CA VAL A 4 -24.96 1.75 6.75
C VAL A 4 -24.91 1.08 5.39
N VAL A 5 -24.41 1.79 4.38
CA VAL A 5 -24.27 1.31 2.99
C VAL A 5 -22.82 0.90 2.75
N CYS A 6 -22.61 -0.38 2.44
CA CYS A 6 -21.30 -0.92 2.10
C CYS A 6 -21.37 -1.71 0.81
N VAL A 7 -20.48 -1.40 -0.13
CA VAL A 7 -20.23 -2.20 -1.33
C VAL A 7 -19.01 -3.08 -1.07
N TYR A 8 -19.13 -4.39 -1.28
CA TYR A 8 -18.03 -5.31 -1.01
C TYR A 8 -17.74 -6.22 -2.20
N ASN A 9 -16.46 -6.51 -2.40
CA ASN A 9 -15.95 -7.46 -3.39
C ASN A 9 -15.16 -8.62 -2.75
N ASN A 10 -14.98 -8.58 -1.42
CA ASN A 10 -14.32 -9.62 -0.64
C ASN A 10 -15.10 -9.88 0.65
N GLU A 11 -15.88 -10.95 0.64
CA GLU A 11 -16.75 -11.32 1.76
C GLU A 11 -15.95 -11.72 3.02
N ALA A 12 -14.77 -12.32 2.86
CA ALA A 12 -13.93 -12.70 3.99
C ALA A 12 -13.41 -11.45 4.74
N ILE A 13 -12.97 -10.43 4.00
CA ILE A 13 -12.57 -9.14 4.59
C ILE A 13 -13.79 -8.50 5.28
N LEU A 14 -14.92 -8.38 4.58
CA LEU A 14 -16.12 -7.80 5.15
C LEU A 14 -16.50 -8.44 6.48
N LYS A 15 -16.47 -9.78 6.56
CA LYS A 15 -16.85 -10.54 7.77
C LYS A 15 -15.94 -10.28 8.96
N VAL A 16 -14.61 -10.22 8.73
CA VAL A 16 -13.64 -10.07 9.83
C VAL A 16 -13.40 -8.62 10.23
N THR A 17 -13.86 -7.65 9.45
CA THR A 17 -13.70 -6.21 9.70
C THR A 17 -15.04 -5.54 9.95
N LEU A 18 -15.65 -4.93 8.93
CA LEU A 18 -16.85 -4.10 9.09
C LEU A 18 -18.00 -4.87 9.73
N SER A 19 -18.35 -6.06 9.24
CA SER A 19 -19.50 -6.81 9.78
C SER A 19 -19.31 -7.15 11.25
N ARG A 20 -18.11 -7.55 11.67
CA ARG A 20 -17.82 -7.86 13.06
C ARG A 20 -17.92 -6.62 13.96
N SER A 21 -17.40 -5.47 13.51
CA SER A 21 -17.51 -4.23 14.29
C SER A 21 -18.95 -3.68 14.32
N LEU A 22 -19.74 -3.89 13.27
CA LEU A 22 -21.17 -3.54 13.25
C LEU A 22 -21.99 -4.43 14.20
N GLN A 23 -21.70 -5.73 14.27
CA GLN A 23 -22.37 -6.64 15.21
C GLN A 23 -22.13 -6.27 16.68
N ALA A 24 -21.04 -5.59 16.99
CA ALA A 24 -20.73 -5.12 18.33
C ALA A 24 -21.45 -3.80 18.71
N GLN A 25 -22.12 -3.12 17.77
CA GLN A 25 -22.76 -1.84 18.04
C GLN A 25 -23.99 -1.99 18.92
N ASN A 26 -24.13 -1.10 19.90
CA ASN A 26 -25.26 -1.06 20.83
C ASN A 26 -26.44 -0.18 20.34
N ALA A 27 -26.28 0.55 19.25
CA ALA A 27 -27.31 1.38 18.63
C ALA A 27 -28.04 0.64 17.51
N SER A 28 -29.31 0.92 17.33
CA SER A 28 -30.05 0.46 16.14
C SER A 28 -29.57 1.16 14.88
N PHE A 29 -29.26 0.38 13.84
CA PHE A 29 -28.87 0.85 12.52
C PHE A 29 -29.46 -0.06 11.43
N GLU A 30 -29.47 0.42 10.19
CA GLU A 30 -29.95 -0.34 9.04
C GLU A 30 -28.75 -0.73 8.15
N PRO A 31 -28.38 -2.03 8.07
CA PRO A 31 -27.30 -2.47 7.20
C PRO A 31 -27.78 -2.69 5.76
N ILE A 32 -27.09 -2.12 4.77
CA ILE A 32 -27.32 -2.27 3.33
C ILE A 32 -26.03 -2.72 2.70
N LEU A 33 -25.84 -4.03 2.59
CA LEU A 33 -24.63 -4.64 2.04
C LEU A 33 -24.88 -4.99 0.57
N LEU A 34 -24.05 -4.45 -0.32
CA LEU A 34 -24.14 -4.62 -1.77
C LEU A 34 -23.00 -5.52 -2.24
N ASP A 35 -23.34 -6.72 -2.68
CA ASP A 35 -22.37 -7.67 -3.24
C ASP A 35 -21.92 -7.24 -4.64
N ASN A 36 -20.62 -7.07 -4.81
CA ASN A 36 -19.98 -6.73 -6.07
C ASN A 36 -18.86 -7.72 -6.45
N ARG A 37 -18.90 -8.95 -5.94
CA ARG A 37 -17.90 -9.99 -6.26
C ARG A 37 -17.96 -10.41 -7.74
N ASP A 38 -19.10 -10.33 -8.34
CA ASP A 38 -19.33 -10.58 -9.76
C ASP A 38 -19.07 -9.36 -10.68
N GLY A 39 -18.73 -8.21 -10.10
CA GLY A 39 -18.50 -6.96 -10.84
C GLY A 39 -19.78 -6.33 -11.40
N ARG A 40 -20.94 -6.58 -10.78
CA ARG A 40 -22.26 -6.02 -11.15
C ARG A 40 -22.23 -4.50 -11.20
N TYR A 41 -21.63 -3.85 -10.22
CA TYR A 41 -21.48 -2.41 -10.20
C TYR A 41 -20.14 -2.01 -10.85
N LYS A 42 -20.22 -1.15 -11.85
CA LYS A 42 -19.04 -0.68 -12.58
C LYS A 42 -18.36 0.52 -11.90
N SER A 43 -19.09 1.24 -11.05
CA SER A 43 -18.57 2.38 -10.31
C SER A 43 -19.11 2.42 -8.88
N ALA A 44 -18.34 3.10 -8.01
CA ALA A 44 -18.77 3.40 -6.64
C ALA A 44 -20.05 4.24 -6.65
N ALA A 45 -20.11 5.28 -7.47
CA ALA A 45 -21.25 6.18 -7.57
C ALA A 45 -22.55 5.40 -7.84
N GLN A 46 -22.54 4.49 -8.82
CA GLN A 46 -23.68 3.62 -9.16
C GLN A 46 -24.13 2.77 -7.95
N ALA A 47 -23.18 2.08 -7.33
CA ALA A 47 -23.48 1.18 -6.22
C ALA A 47 -23.99 1.95 -4.98
N LEU A 48 -23.32 3.02 -4.61
CA LEU A 48 -23.66 3.82 -3.44
C LEU A 48 -25.01 4.54 -3.62
N ASN A 49 -25.32 5.03 -4.83
CA ASN A 49 -26.63 5.59 -5.12
C ASN A 49 -27.76 4.54 -5.05
N GLU A 50 -27.50 3.30 -5.48
CA GLU A 50 -28.47 2.20 -5.31
C GLU A 50 -28.69 1.87 -3.84
N GLY A 51 -27.61 1.75 -3.05
CA GLY A 51 -27.70 1.51 -1.62
C GLY A 51 -28.47 2.62 -0.89
N ALA A 52 -28.17 3.87 -1.21
CA ALA A 52 -28.81 5.01 -0.60
C ALA A 52 -30.31 5.11 -0.91
N ARG A 53 -30.75 4.67 -2.08
CA ARG A 53 -32.20 4.58 -2.42
C ARG A 53 -32.97 3.59 -1.52
N ARG A 54 -32.28 2.62 -0.95
CA ARG A 54 -32.87 1.62 -0.01
C ARG A 54 -32.85 2.11 1.42
N ALA A 55 -32.00 3.10 1.73
CA ALA A 55 -31.79 3.60 3.07
C ALA A 55 -33.04 4.28 3.63
N THR A 56 -33.39 4.00 4.91
CA THR A 56 -34.52 4.58 5.60
C THR A 56 -34.13 5.52 6.76
N GLY A 57 -32.88 5.49 7.22
CA GLY A 57 -32.35 6.33 8.31
C GLY A 57 -32.26 7.83 7.96
N ASP A 58 -32.18 8.68 8.97
CA ASP A 58 -31.98 10.13 8.81
C ASP A 58 -30.62 10.49 8.22
N PHE A 59 -29.64 9.61 8.46
CA PHE A 59 -28.28 9.70 7.96
C PHE A 59 -27.93 8.43 7.21
N ILE A 60 -27.15 8.59 6.13
CA ILE A 60 -26.63 7.50 5.32
C ILE A 60 -25.12 7.48 5.52
N MET A 61 -24.59 6.38 6.03
CA MET A 61 -23.16 6.16 6.15
C MET A 61 -22.69 5.25 5.02
N PHE A 62 -21.86 5.78 4.12
CA PHE A 62 -21.16 5.03 3.10
C PHE A 62 -19.81 4.61 3.67
N VAL A 63 -19.50 3.32 3.66
CA VAL A 63 -18.30 2.80 4.33
C VAL A 63 -17.67 1.65 3.56
N HIS A 64 -16.33 1.60 3.52
CA HIS A 64 -15.59 0.51 2.90
C HIS A 64 -15.72 -0.80 3.71
N GLN A 65 -15.64 -1.95 3.01
CA GLN A 65 -15.76 -3.30 3.60
C GLN A 65 -14.67 -3.60 4.65
N ASP A 66 -13.54 -2.90 4.61
CA ASP A 66 -12.33 -3.11 5.40
C ASP A 66 -12.15 -2.07 6.52
N MET A 67 -13.24 -1.36 6.86
CA MET A 67 -13.27 -0.46 8.02
C MET A 67 -13.62 -1.22 9.30
N TRP A 68 -12.99 -0.81 10.40
CA TRP A 68 -13.29 -1.27 11.77
C TRP A 68 -13.67 -0.09 12.64
N LEU A 69 -14.88 -0.09 13.18
CA LEU A 69 -15.38 0.88 14.15
C LEU A 69 -14.84 0.52 15.54
N ALA A 70 -14.10 1.42 16.18
CA ALA A 70 -13.27 1.06 17.34
C ALA A 70 -14.03 0.87 18.68
N SER A 71 -15.30 1.30 18.76
CA SER A 71 -16.13 1.13 19.96
C SER A 71 -17.50 0.56 19.61
N ASP A 72 -18.16 -0.03 20.59
CA ASP A 72 -19.55 -0.50 20.51
C ASP A 72 -20.58 0.64 20.52
N THR A 73 -20.19 1.85 20.92
CA THR A 73 -21.00 3.08 20.90
C THR A 73 -20.80 3.92 19.64
N TRP A 74 -19.91 3.49 18.74
CA TRP A 74 -19.44 4.32 17.61
C TRP A 74 -20.58 4.93 16.77
N LEU A 75 -21.60 4.11 16.42
CA LEU A 75 -22.75 4.58 15.62
C LEU A 75 -23.64 5.55 16.41
N ALA A 76 -23.85 5.31 17.70
CA ALA A 76 -24.59 6.23 18.57
C ALA A 76 -23.90 7.58 18.71
N ASP A 77 -22.58 7.55 18.94
CA ASP A 77 -21.75 8.76 19.06
C ASP A 77 -21.70 9.53 17.74
N ALA A 78 -21.58 8.81 16.62
CA ALA A 78 -21.62 9.42 15.29
C ALA A 78 -22.97 10.11 15.03
N GLU A 79 -24.09 9.45 15.27
CA GLU A 79 -25.41 10.04 15.08
C GLU A 79 -25.61 11.28 15.96
N LYS A 80 -25.25 11.19 17.24
CA LYS A 80 -25.32 12.33 18.17
C LYS A 80 -24.47 13.49 17.67
N MET A 81 -23.26 13.24 17.22
CA MET A 81 -22.32 14.26 16.76
C MET A 81 -22.82 14.94 15.48
N VAL A 82 -23.17 14.17 14.43
CA VAL A 82 -23.59 14.73 13.16
C VAL A 82 -24.90 15.54 13.26
N ARG A 83 -25.76 15.25 14.24
CA ARG A 83 -26.97 16.06 14.52
C ARG A 83 -26.66 17.45 15.04
N THR A 84 -25.49 17.67 15.63
CA THR A 84 -25.09 18.96 16.22
C THR A 84 -24.23 19.80 15.30
N LEU A 85 -23.72 19.24 14.18
CA LEU A 85 -22.85 19.97 13.27
C LEU A 85 -23.64 21.00 12.44
N PRO A 86 -23.23 22.27 12.45
CA PRO A 86 -23.94 23.29 11.70
C PRO A 86 -23.72 23.10 10.19
N GLU A 87 -24.78 23.31 9.41
CA GLU A 87 -24.75 23.30 7.94
C GLU A 87 -24.10 22.02 7.38
N LEU A 88 -24.33 20.87 8.04
CA LEU A 88 -23.69 19.61 7.66
C LEU A 88 -24.10 19.19 6.24
N GLY A 89 -23.11 19.12 5.36
CA GLY A 89 -23.20 18.47 4.04
C GLY A 89 -22.77 17.01 4.09
N VAL A 90 -21.58 16.77 4.60
CA VAL A 90 -21.02 15.43 4.78
C VAL A 90 -19.97 15.41 5.89
N ALA A 91 -19.93 14.35 6.68
CA ALA A 91 -18.91 14.08 7.68
C ALA A 91 -18.13 12.80 7.34
N GLY A 92 -16.91 12.69 7.81
CA GLY A 92 -16.08 11.50 7.64
C GLY A 92 -14.98 11.44 8.68
N VAL A 93 -14.05 10.50 8.54
CA VAL A 93 -13.02 10.20 9.54
C VAL A 93 -11.60 10.57 9.09
N ALA A 94 -11.46 10.96 7.83
CA ALA A 94 -10.21 11.44 7.25
C ALA A 94 -10.51 12.44 6.12
N GLY A 95 -9.71 13.50 6.00
CA GLY A 95 -9.93 14.53 5.00
C GLY A 95 -8.77 15.49 4.85
N MET A 96 -8.92 16.42 3.91
CA MET A 96 -7.92 17.44 3.60
C MET A 96 -8.50 18.84 3.76
N SER A 97 -7.86 19.64 4.60
CA SER A 97 -8.17 21.05 4.76
C SER A 97 -7.60 21.87 3.60
N ASN A 98 -8.27 22.95 3.25
CA ASN A 98 -7.70 24.00 2.37
C ASN A 98 -6.76 24.95 3.13
N VAL A 99 -6.68 24.85 4.45
CA VAL A 99 -5.80 25.62 5.33
C VAL A 99 -4.58 24.80 5.69
N GLY A 100 -3.38 25.38 5.58
CA GLY A 100 -2.11 24.75 5.89
C GLY A 100 -1.05 25.09 4.84
N ARG A 101 0.23 25.04 5.23
CA ARG A 101 1.35 25.37 4.35
C ARG A 101 1.84 24.15 3.58
N HIS A 102 1.94 23.01 4.28
CA HIS A 102 2.40 21.74 3.73
C HIS A 102 1.25 20.73 3.67
N TRP A 103 1.44 19.66 2.92
CA TRP A 103 0.45 18.60 2.78
C TRP A 103 0.06 18.00 4.14
N TYR A 104 1.04 17.77 5.02
CA TYR A 104 0.80 17.22 6.37
C TYR A 104 -0.04 18.14 7.26
N ASP A 105 0.09 19.47 7.13
CA ASP A 105 -0.71 20.43 7.91
C ASP A 105 -2.19 20.38 7.54
N ARG A 106 -2.48 19.98 6.31
CA ARG A 106 -3.82 19.89 5.75
C ARG A 106 -4.56 18.61 6.08
N MET A 107 -3.81 17.55 6.40
CA MET A 107 -4.39 16.26 6.77
C MET A 107 -5.14 16.39 8.08
N LYS A 108 -6.40 15.92 8.09
CA LYS A 108 -7.25 15.83 9.27
C LYS A 108 -7.83 14.44 9.35
N PHE A 109 -7.69 13.77 10.51
CA PHE A 109 -8.11 12.37 10.62
C PHE A 109 -8.35 11.93 12.06
N SER A 110 -9.20 10.93 12.21
CA SER A 110 -9.40 10.13 13.42
C SER A 110 -9.12 8.64 13.19
N ILE A 111 -8.82 8.24 11.96
CA ILE A 111 -8.49 6.85 11.63
C ILE A 111 -7.09 6.48 12.12
N SER A 112 -6.93 5.22 12.56
CA SER A 112 -5.62 4.61 12.74
C SER A 112 -5.13 4.09 11.39
N VAL A 113 -4.01 4.63 10.90
CA VAL A 113 -3.35 4.17 9.67
C VAL A 113 -2.06 3.49 10.07
N PRO A 114 -1.80 2.25 9.65
CA PRO A 114 -0.63 1.47 10.09
C PRO A 114 0.74 2.07 9.75
N GLU A 115 0.84 3.02 8.84
CA GLU A 115 2.10 3.49 8.28
C GLU A 115 2.25 5.01 8.38
N ARG A 116 2.77 5.52 9.52
CA ARG A 116 3.27 6.91 9.58
C ARG A 116 4.62 7.00 10.26
N PRO A 117 5.68 7.38 9.49
CA PRO A 117 7.04 7.49 10.03
C PRO A 117 7.32 8.77 10.82
N HIS A 118 6.40 9.71 10.96
CA HIS A 118 6.66 11.03 11.57
C HIS A 118 5.52 11.47 12.48
N GLY A 119 5.67 11.27 13.80
CA GLY A 119 4.87 11.90 14.86
C GLY A 119 3.37 11.64 14.73
N GLU A 120 2.84 10.73 15.52
CA GLU A 120 1.46 10.19 15.43
C GLU A 120 0.32 11.20 15.58
N ASP A 121 0.58 12.42 16.04
CA ASP A 121 -0.47 13.40 16.40
C ASP A 121 -0.68 14.55 15.41
N SER A 122 0.21 14.75 14.46
CA SER A 122 0.07 15.85 13.51
C SER A 122 -1.10 15.62 12.55
N GLY A 123 -2.22 16.30 12.78
CA GLY A 123 -3.46 16.23 11.98
C GLY A 123 -4.55 15.33 12.58
N ARG A 124 -4.33 14.68 13.72
CA ARG A 124 -5.38 13.99 14.45
C ARG A 124 -6.38 15.01 15.02
N VAL A 125 -7.68 14.78 14.74
CA VAL A 125 -8.73 15.67 15.25
C VAL A 125 -9.23 15.20 16.63
N HIS A 126 -9.44 16.16 17.52
CA HIS A 126 -10.01 15.94 18.87
C HIS A 126 -11.42 16.56 19.01
N SER A 127 -11.80 17.39 18.05
CA SER A 127 -13.15 17.94 17.87
C SER A 127 -13.47 17.93 16.37
N PRO A 128 -14.75 18.06 15.96
CA PRO A 128 -15.07 18.17 14.53
C PRO A 128 -14.34 19.35 13.88
N GLU A 129 -13.63 19.08 12.78
CA GLU A 129 -12.90 20.10 12.02
C GLU A 129 -13.42 20.20 10.59
N GLU A 130 -13.64 21.43 10.12
CA GLU A 130 -14.05 21.66 8.74
C GLU A 130 -12.87 21.42 7.78
N VAL A 131 -13.15 20.70 6.69
CA VAL A 131 -12.18 20.36 5.64
C VAL A 131 -12.72 20.69 4.24
N GLN A 132 -11.88 20.59 3.22
CA GLN A 132 -12.33 20.77 1.85
C GLN A 132 -12.93 19.48 1.27
N THR A 133 -12.24 18.35 1.47
CA THR A 133 -12.65 17.03 0.97
C THR A 133 -12.42 15.96 2.02
N LEU A 134 -13.12 14.85 1.90
CA LEU A 134 -12.95 13.65 2.71
C LEU A 134 -12.32 12.52 1.89
N ASP A 135 -11.69 11.60 2.59
CA ASP A 135 -11.34 10.28 2.09
C ASP A 135 -12.61 9.42 1.97
N GLU A 136 -12.63 8.56 0.98
CA GLU A 136 -13.81 7.79 0.59
C GLU A 136 -14.07 6.58 1.48
N CYS A 137 -13.18 6.30 2.43
CA CYS A 137 -13.27 5.13 3.30
C CYS A 137 -14.52 5.14 4.20
N LEU A 138 -14.98 6.35 4.63
CA LEU A 138 -16.20 6.53 5.40
C LEU A 138 -16.77 7.94 5.22
N LEU A 139 -18.04 8.02 4.77
CA LEU A 139 -18.78 9.26 4.58
C LEU A 139 -20.15 9.14 5.26
N ILE A 140 -20.55 10.13 6.05
CA ILE A 140 -21.88 10.22 6.66
C ILE A 140 -22.61 11.45 6.10
N VAL A 141 -23.75 11.24 5.49
CA VAL A 141 -24.50 12.25 4.78
C VAL A 141 -25.93 12.33 5.37
N PRO A 142 -26.47 13.52 5.68
CA PRO A 142 -27.89 13.66 5.97
C PRO A 142 -28.73 13.20 4.76
N ARG A 143 -29.79 12.43 5.00
CA ARG A 143 -30.68 11.99 3.91
C ARG A 143 -31.19 13.17 3.09
N SER A 144 -31.62 14.25 3.76
CA SER A 144 -32.12 15.46 3.09
C SER A 144 -31.09 16.13 2.15
N VAL A 145 -29.78 15.97 2.44
CA VAL A 145 -28.70 16.42 1.56
C VAL A 145 -28.55 15.43 0.39
N PHE A 146 -28.58 14.12 0.67
CA PHE A 146 -28.47 13.10 -0.36
C PHE A 146 -29.63 13.15 -1.39
N GLU A 147 -30.82 13.49 -0.97
CA GLU A 147 -31.98 13.69 -1.86
C GLU A 147 -31.78 14.85 -2.84
N ARG A 148 -31.01 15.87 -2.44
CA ARG A 148 -30.65 17.04 -3.26
C ARG A 148 -29.40 16.85 -4.09
N GLN A 149 -28.46 16.03 -3.64
CA GLN A 149 -27.19 15.75 -4.30
C GLN A 149 -26.87 14.26 -4.19
N ARG A 150 -26.75 13.59 -5.32
CA ARG A 150 -26.32 12.19 -5.44
C ARG A 150 -24.86 12.13 -5.91
N PHE A 151 -24.26 10.96 -5.82
CA PHE A 151 -22.98 10.72 -6.49
C PHE A 151 -23.16 10.80 -8.00
N ASP A 152 -22.22 11.43 -8.69
CA ASP A 152 -22.26 11.62 -10.14
C ASP A 152 -21.78 10.36 -10.87
N GLU A 153 -22.71 9.55 -11.36
CA GLU A 153 -22.44 8.28 -12.06
C GLU A 153 -21.84 8.49 -13.46
N GLU A 154 -22.08 9.65 -14.08
CA GLU A 154 -21.62 9.93 -15.45
C GLU A 154 -20.15 10.36 -15.46
N VAL A 155 -19.76 11.26 -14.57
CA VAL A 155 -18.39 11.77 -14.48
C VAL A 155 -17.48 10.77 -13.76
N PHE A 156 -17.99 10.10 -12.70
CA PHE A 156 -17.22 9.15 -11.89
C PHE A 156 -17.68 7.71 -12.15
N ASP A 157 -17.34 7.22 -13.32
CA ASP A 157 -17.64 5.88 -13.85
C ASP A 157 -16.70 4.78 -13.28
N GLY A 158 -16.06 5.02 -12.16
CA GLY A 158 -15.11 4.10 -11.51
C GLY A 158 -15.15 4.19 -9.99
N TRP A 159 -14.01 3.95 -9.35
CA TRP A 159 -13.91 3.76 -7.91
C TRP A 159 -13.09 4.86 -7.19
N ASP A 160 -12.78 5.97 -7.87
CA ASP A 160 -11.92 7.05 -7.34
C ASP A 160 -12.60 8.41 -7.47
N CYS A 161 -12.31 9.32 -6.55
CA CYS A 161 -12.69 10.74 -6.52
C CYS A 161 -14.20 11.05 -6.40
N TYR A 162 -15.07 10.05 -6.23
CA TYR A 162 -16.51 10.25 -6.04
C TYR A 162 -16.85 10.94 -4.71
N GLY A 163 -16.10 10.63 -3.64
CA GLY A 163 -16.28 11.26 -2.33
C GLY A 163 -15.78 12.71 -2.32
N ALA A 164 -14.64 12.97 -2.96
CA ALA A 164 -14.14 14.34 -3.12
C ALA A 164 -15.10 15.20 -3.96
N ASP A 165 -15.67 14.65 -5.03
CA ASP A 165 -16.71 15.30 -5.83
C ASP A 165 -17.94 15.67 -4.99
N TYR A 166 -18.42 14.71 -4.19
CA TYR A 166 -19.55 14.91 -3.30
C TYR A 166 -19.30 16.04 -2.30
N CYS A 167 -18.11 16.08 -1.68
CA CYS A 167 -17.71 17.14 -0.75
C CYS A 167 -17.74 18.54 -1.41
N LEU A 168 -17.18 18.64 -2.62
CA LEU A 168 -17.13 19.92 -3.34
C LEU A 168 -18.52 20.37 -3.78
N GLY A 169 -19.39 19.45 -4.20
CA GLY A 169 -20.78 19.74 -4.49
C GLY A 169 -21.56 20.23 -3.27
N ALA A 170 -21.38 19.59 -2.10
CA ALA A 170 -21.97 20.04 -0.85
C ALA A 170 -21.52 21.48 -0.49
N LYS A 171 -20.21 21.78 -0.65
CA LYS A 171 -19.71 23.16 -0.43
C LYS A 171 -20.30 24.16 -1.41
N GLN A 172 -20.57 23.79 -2.65
CA GLN A 172 -21.25 24.67 -3.62
C GLN A 172 -22.71 24.97 -3.24
N MET A 173 -23.34 24.09 -2.47
CA MET A 173 -24.67 24.34 -1.89
C MET A 173 -24.63 25.16 -0.59
N GLY A 174 -23.46 25.68 -0.17
CA GLY A 174 -23.27 26.41 1.08
C GLY A 174 -23.19 25.51 2.32
N LEU A 175 -23.05 24.19 2.14
CA LEU A 175 -22.93 23.23 3.23
C LEU A 175 -21.45 22.99 3.60
N LYS A 176 -21.23 22.46 4.79
CA LYS A 176 -19.89 22.21 5.33
C LYS A 176 -19.54 20.73 5.31
N VAL A 177 -18.24 20.48 5.24
CA VAL A 177 -17.63 19.15 5.21
C VAL A 177 -16.77 18.98 6.45
N TYR A 178 -16.97 17.93 7.24
CA TYR A 178 -16.31 17.76 8.53
C TYR A 178 -15.55 16.44 8.64
N VAL A 179 -14.38 16.49 9.28
CA VAL A 179 -13.76 15.31 9.90
C VAL A 179 -14.21 15.25 11.36
N ILE A 180 -14.76 14.10 11.78
CA ILE A 180 -15.23 13.87 13.15
C ILE A 180 -14.22 13.04 13.95
N PRO A 181 -14.07 13.29 15.28
CA PRO A 181 -13.05 12.66 16.12
C PRO A 181 -13.51 11.28 16.64
N LEU A 182 -13.99 10.43 15.77
CA LEU A 182 -14.41 9.06 16.12
C LEU A 182 -13.36 8.05 15.65
N PRO A 183 -12.71 7.33 16.58
CA PRO A 183 -11.64 6.40 16.23
C PRO A 183 -12.17 5.22 15.44
N CYS A 184 -11.48 4.88 14.37
CA CYS A 184 -11.71 3.70 13.55
C CYS A 184 -10.39 3.26 12.89
N SER A 185 -10.38 2.08 12.30
CA SER A 185 -9.21 1.59 11.57
C SER A 185 -9.59 1.21 10.15
N HIS A 186 -8.74 1.53 9.19
CA HIS A 186 -8.85 1.08 7.81
C HIS A 186 -7.92 -0.13 7.63
N CYS A 187 -8.50 -1.33 7.62
CA CYS A 187 -7.77 -2.58 7.84
C CYS A 187 -7.04 -3.13 6.62
N CYS A 188 -7.30 -2.64 5.43
CA CYS A 188 -6.74 -3.18 4.19
C CYS A 188 -6.37 -2.07 3.22
N SER A 189 -5.67 -1.04 3.67
CA SER A 189 -5.15 -0.09 2.73
C SER A 189 -4.12 -0.77 1.84
N ARG A 190 -4.52 -1.24 0.67
CA ARG A 190 -3.61 -1.43 -0.46
C ARG A 190 -3.06 -0.07 -0.91
N ALA A 191 -2.61 0.73 0.03
CA ALA A 191 -1.91 1.97 -0.22
C ALA A 191 -0.45 1.69 -0.60
N SER A 192 -0.22 0.68 -1.44
CA SER A 192 1.01 0.60 -2.19
C SER A 192 0.85 1.46 -3.44
N TYR A 193 1.03 2.76 -3.25
CA TYR A 193 1.07 3.71 -4.36
C TYR A 193 2.29 3.44 -5.24
N SER A 194 2.16 2.46 -6.13
CA SER A 194 3.11 2.39 -7.24
C SER A 194 2.79 3.54 -8.21
N ILE A 195 3.82 4.14 -8.78
CA ILE A 195 3.70 5.14 -9.85
C ILE A 195 2.72 4.70 -10.96
N TRP A 196 2.45 3.41 -11.08
CA TRP A 196 1.56 2.80 -12.07
C TRP A 196 0.06 2.86 -11.71
N GLN A 197 -0.29 2.88 -10.43
CA GLN A 197 -1.68 3.06 -9.98
C GLN A 197 -2.17 4.50 -10.22
N PHE A 198 -1.25 5.47 -10.35
CA PHE A 198 -1.58 6.84 -10.74
C PHE A 198 -2.25 6.99 -12.12
N LYS A 199 -2.21 6.00 -13.02
CA LYS A 199 -2.83 6.12 -14.34
C LYS A 199 -4.36 6.24 -14.28
N GLY A 200 -5.02 5.41 -13.47
CA GLY A 200 -6.48 5.47 -13.27
C GLY A 200 -6.89 6.71 -12.48
N LEU A 201 -6.25 6.91 -11.33
CA LEU A 201 -6.52 8.02 -10.43
C LEU A 201 -6.38 9.39 -11.12
N SER A 202 -5.37 9.56 -11.98
CA SER A 202 -5.16 10.83 -12.68
C SER A 202 -6.29 11.20 -13.66
N LYS A 203 -7.01 10.21 -14.23
CA LYS A 203 -8.20 10.45 -15.07
C LYS A 203 -9.32 11.07 -14.23
N TYR A 204 -9.59 10.52 -13.05
CA TYR A 204 -10.66 11.01 -12.17
C TYR A 204 -10.27 12.34 -11.49
N GLN A 205 -9.02 12.55 -11.14
CA GLN A 205 -8.53 13.84 -10.65
C GLN A 205 -8.66 14.94 -11.71
N GLU A 206 -8.40 14.64 -12.99
CA GLU A 206 -8.60 15.59 -14.07
C GLU A 206 -10.09 15.92 -14.27
N ARG A 207 -10.97 14.90 -14.22
CA ARG A 207 -12.42 15.08 -14.27
C ARG A 207 -12.94 15.92 -13.10
N LEU A 208 -12.48 15.62 -11.89
CA LEU A 208 -12.81 16.37 -10.68
C LEU A 208 -12.42 17.84 -10.82
N TYR A 209 -11.19 18.13 -11.27
CA TYR A 209 -10.73 19.48 -11.48
C TYR A 209 -11.56 20.20 -12.56
N ARG A 210 -11.79 19.56 -13.71
CA ARG A 210 -12.57 20.16 -14.79
C ARG A 210 -13.99 20.51 -14.35
N LYS A 211 -14.62 19.68 -13.54
CA LYS A 211 -15.98 19.88 -13.02
C LYS A 211 -16.04 21.08 -12.05
N HIS A 212 -15.04 21.21 -11.18
CA HIS A 212 -15.08 22.15 -10.05
C HIS A 212 -14.19 23.39 -10.19
N LYS A 213 -13.36 23.51 -11.23
CA LYS A 213 -12.38 24.61 -11.42
C LYS A 213 -12.98 26.03 -11.40
N GLY A 214 -14.27 26.17 -11.69
CA GLY A 214 -14.97 27.46 -11.63
C GLY A 214 -15.10 28.00 -10.20
N ASN A 215 -15.15 27.11 -9.20
CA ASN A 215 -15.33 27.48 -7.79
C ASN A 215 -14.07 27.19 -6.94
N PHE A 216 -13.20 26.29 -7.41
CA PHE A 216 -12.01 25.87 -6.67
C PHE A 216 -10.78 25.90 -7.58
N SER A 217 -9.90 26.87 -7.37
CA SER A 217 -8.62 26.97 -8.11
C SER A 217 -7.65 25.83 -7.77
N ARG A 218 -7.78 25.26 -6.57
CA ARG A 218 -7.02 24.11 -6.08
C ARG A 218 -7.91 23.21 -5.24
N ILE A 219 -7.83 21.91 -5.49
CA ILE A 219 -8.57 20.87 -4.77
C ILE A 219 -7.55 20.05 -4.00
N TYR A 220 -7.75 19.91 -2.70
CA TYR A 220 -6.90 19.11 -1.82
C TYR A 220 -7.60 17.79 -1.55
N THR A 221 -6.96 16.68 -1.91
CA THR A 221 -7.45 15.33 -1.66
C THR A 221 -6.42 14.52 -0.88
N TRP A 222 -6.85 13.44 -0.25
CA TRP A 222 -5.96 12.50 0.43
C TRP A 222 -4.83 12.00 -0.48
N MET A 223 -5.08 11.95 -1.78
CA MET A 223 -4.16 11.52 -2.84
C MET A 223 -3.27 12.67 -3.38
N GLY A 224 -3.28 13.81 -2.74
CA GLY A 224 -2.53 15.00 -3.12
C GLY A 224 -3.40 16.13 -3.65
N ASP A 225 -2.77 17.27 -3.88
CA ASP A 225 -3.45 18.46 -4.40
C ASP A 225 -3.61 18.41 -5.92
N ILE A 226 -4.73 18.93 -6.39
CA ILE A 226 -5.10 19.01 -7.79
C ILE A 226 -5.22 20.48 -8.15
N SER A 227 -4.39 20.91 -9.10
CA SER A 227 -4.40 22.25 -9.69
C SER A 227 -4.07 22.15 -11.17
N TRP A 228 -4.34 23.21 -11.92
CA TRP A 228 -3.98 23.28 -13.34
C TRP A 228 -2.50 22.93 -13.57
N LEU A 229 -1.59 23.53 -12.81
CA LEU A 229 -0.16 23.28 -12.94
C LEU A 229 0.20 21.81 -12.65
N ASN A 230 -0.37 21.25 -11.58
CA ASN A 230 -0.11 19.84 -11.23
C ASN A 230 -0.64 18.87 -12.28
N LEU A 231 -1.77 19.18 -12.91
CA LEU A 231 -2.30 18.35 -14.01
C LEU A 231 -1.41 18.40 -15.25
N ILE A 232 -0.87 19.57 -15.62
CA ILE A 232 0.10 19.68 -16.71
C ILE A 232 1.38 18.89 -16.39
N LEU A 233 1.95 19.10 -15.20
CA LEU A 233 3.15 18.37 -14.78
C LEU A 233 2.93 16.84 -14.78
N ARG A 234 1.78 16.39 -14.31
CA ARG A 234 1.40 14.96 -14.35
C ARG A 234 1.19 14.45 -15.78
N SER A 235 0.62 15.26 -16.67
CA SER A 235 0.48 14.90 -18.09
C SER A 235 1.84 14.76 -18.76
N LEU A 236 2.74 15.71 -18.50
CA LEU A 236 4.13 15.64 -18.97
C LEU A 236 4.84 14.40 -18.43
N MET A 237 4.72 14.13 -17.12
CA MET A 237 5.29 12.94 -16.49
C MET A 237 4.71 11.62 -17.05
N ARG A 238 3.45 11.60 -17.48
CA ARG A 238 2.87 10.43 -18.18
C ARG A 238 3.56 10.15 -19.51
N SER A 239 3.87 11.18 -20.26
CA SER A 239 4.54 11.03 -21.56
C SER A 239 6.02 10.65 -21.39
N VAL A 240 6.69 11.23 -20.40
CA VAL A 240 8.14 11.01 -20.15
C VAL A 240 8.37 9.83 -19.18
N GLY A 241 7.38 9.48 -18.36
CA GLY A 241 7.48 8.47 -17.30
C GLY A 241 8.00 7.10 -17.75
N PRO A 242 7.51 6.52 -18.85
CA PRO A 242 8.06 5.24 -19.35
C PRO A 242 9.53 5.31 -19.70
N LEU A 243 9.97 6.42 -20.32
CA LEU A 243 11.38 6.67 -20.61
C LEU A 243 12.17 6.92 -19.31
N TYR A 244 11.61 7.71 -18.38
CA TYR A 244 12.20 7.95 -17.07
C TYR A 244 12.43 6.63 -16.31
N LEU A 245 11.42 5.77 -16.18
CA LEU A 245 11.54 4.47 -15.50
C LEU A 245 12.48 3.49 -16.23
N ARG A 246 12.66 3.65 -17.52
CA ARG A 246 13.67 2.89 -18.27
C ARG A 246 15.08 3.36 -17.95
N LEU A 247 15.29 4.66 -17.75
CA LEU A 247 16.57 5.27 -17.41
C LEU A 247 16.88 5.22 -15.92
N PHE A 248 15.84 5.31 -15.06
CA PHE A 248 15.93 5.37 -13.61
C PHE A 248 15.09 4.25 -12.95
N PRO A 249 15.42 2.97 -13.21
CA PRO A 249 14.64 1.87 -12.66
C PRO A 249 14.83 1.79 -11.14
N ASP A 250 13.72 1.72 -10.41
CA ASP A 250 13.70 1.39 -8.99
C ASP A 250 13.59 -0.13 -8.75
N VAL A 251 13.71 -0.54 -7.50
CA VAL A 251 13.67 -1.97 -7.12
C VAL A 251 12.31 -2.61 -7.47
N LEU A 252 11.20 -1.90 -7.31
CA LEU A 252 9.86 -2.45 -7.56
C LEU A 252 9.63 -2.67 -9.05
N VAL A 253 10.06 -1.72 -9.90
CA VAL A 253 10.00 -1.87 -11.36
C VAL A 253 10.86 -3.01 -11.85
N LEU A 254 12.07 -3.16 -11.28
CA LEU A 254 12.96 -4.25 -11.63
C LEU A 254 12.42 -5.60 -11.16
N MET A 255 11.89 -5.68 -9.93
CA MET A 255 11.28 -6.89 -9.41
C MET A 255 10.08 -7.32 -10.27
N LYS A 256 9.17 -6.39 -10.59
CA LYS A 256 8.04 -6.66 -11.50
C LYS A 256 8.51 -7.21 -12.86
N ARG A 257 9.58 -6.66 -13.43
CA ARG A 257 10.15 -7.16 -14.70
C ARG A 257 10.74 -8.56 -14.57
N GLU A 258 11.49 -8.81 -13.50
CA GLU A 258 12.12 -10.11 -13.30
C GLU A 258 11.09 -11.22 -13.01
N LEU A 259 9.97 -10.89 -12.36
CA LEU A 259 8.94 -11.87 -11.98
C LEU A 259 7.79 -12.02 -12.99
N MET A 260 7.80 -11.28 -14.10
CA MET A 260 6.68 -11.22 -15.06
C MET A 260 6.30 -12.60 -15.65
N GLU A 261 7.25 -13.54 -15.75
CA GLU A 261 7.06 -14.88 -16.28
C GLU A 261 6.80 -15.94 -15.18
N CYS A 262 6.62 -15.48 -13.92
CA CYS A 262 6.47 -16.37 -12.77
C CYS A 262 5.01 -16.46 -12.36
N THR A 263 4.54 -17.65 -12.09
CA THR A 263 3.20 -17.94 -11.59
C THR A 263 3.17 -18.31 -10.11
N SER A 264 4.32 -18.72 -9.56
CA SER A 264 4.49 -19.05 -8.15
C SER A 264 5.78 -18.45 -7.61
N VAL A 265 5.70 -17.77 -6.45
CA VAL A 265 6.84 -17.10 -5.82
C VAL A 265 6.89 -17.38 -4.32
N LEU A 266 8.07 -17.73 -3.83
CA LEU A 266 8.39 -17.75 -2.40
C LEU A 266 9.14 -16.47 -2.04
N ASP A 267 8.65 -15.75 -1.06
CA ASP A 267 9.21 -14.47 -0.57
C ASP A 267 9.73 -14.65 0.85
N LEU A 268 11.04 -14.68 0.99
CA LEU A 268 11.75 -14.92 2.25
C LEU A 268 12.08 -13.57 2.91
N GLY A 269 11.70 -13.42 4.19
CA GLY A 269 11.78 -12.15 4.90
C GLY A 269 10.83 -11.13 4.27
N CYS A 270 9.57 -11.53 4.05
CA CYS A 270 8.62 -10.73 3.27
C CYS A 270 8.25 -9.40 3.94
N GLY A 271 8.46 -9.28 5.26
CA GLY A 271 8.07 -8.09 6.00
C GLY A 271 6.61 -7.70 5.79
N HIS A 272 6.29 -6.45 6.05
CA HIS A 272 4.95 -5.89 5.79
C HIS A 272 4.86 -5.15 4.43
N GLN A 273 5.99 -4.90 3.75
CA GLN A 273 6.07 -4.12 2.50
C GLN A 273 6.72 -4.89 1.34
N SER A 274 6.45 -6.17 1.22
CA SER A 274 7.01 -7.00 0.15
C SER A 274 6.90 -6.35 -1.23
N ALA A 275 7.95 -6.52 -2.06
CA ALA A 275 7.95 -6.08 -3.44
C ALA A 275 6.87 -6.78 -4.31
N LEU A 276 6.31 -7.91 -3.85
CA LEU A 276 5.22 -8.61 -4.54
C LEU A 276 3.91 -7.83 -4.57
N ARG A 277 3.73 -6.84 -3.70
CA ARG A 277 2.55 -5.95 -3.71
C ARG A 277 2.28 -5.25 -5.05
N VAL A 278 3.31 -5.09 -5.90
CA VAL A 278 3.20 -4.48 -7.24
C VAL A 278 3.29 -5.50 -8.38
N CYS A 279 3.41 -6.79 -8.04
CA CYS A 279 3.53 -7.88 -9.00
C CYS A 279 2.20 -8.65 -9.11
N ASP A 280 1.85 -9.03 -10.35
CA ASP A 280 0.64 -9.81 -10.60
C ASP A 280 0.99 -11.31 -10.55
N ILE A 281 1.22 -11.86 -9.34
CA ILE A 281 1.62 -13.26 -9.13
C ILE A 281 0.40 -14.06 -8.69
N PRO A 282 0.01 -15.12 -9.44
CA PRO A 282 -1.16 -15.93 -9.12
C PRO A 282 -1.06 -16.65 -7.77
N PHE A 283 0.12 -17.12 -7.40
CA PHE A 283 0.35 -17.81 -6.13
C PHE A 283 1.66 -17.36 -5.49
N SER A 284 1.61 -16.95 -4.23
CA SER A 284 2.81 -16.59 -3.47
C SER A 284 2.72 -17.03 -2.01
N VAL A 285 3.88 -17.34 -1.45
CA VAL A 285 4.06 -17.65 -0.04
C VAL A 285 5.02 -16.63 0.56
N GLY A 286 4.58 -15.89 1.58
CA GLY A 286 5.41 -14.97 2.36
C GLY A 286 5.90 -15.66 3.64
N VAL A 287 7.19 -15.56 3.90
CA VAL A 287 7.84 -16.07 5.12
C VAL A 287 8.47 -14.90 5.87
N ASP A 288 8.23 -14.81 7.16
CA ASP A 288 8.93 -13.86 8.04
C ASP A 288 9.06 -14.44 9.46
N LEU A 289 10.12 -14.08 10.16
CA LEU A 289 10.32 -14.48 11.56
C LEU A 289 9.70 -13.48 12.53
N PHE A 290 9.53 -12.22 12.11
CA PHE A 290 8.93 -11.17 12.93
C PHE A 290 7.42 -11.15 12.75
N GLU A 291 6.72 -11.80 13.68
CA GLU A 291 5.26 -11.99 13.63
C GLU A 291 4.46 -10.71 13.38
N PRO A 292 4.76 -9.55 14.01
CA PRO A 292 4.01 -8.33 13.75
C PRO A 292 4.02 -7.90 12.27
N SER A 293 5.18 -7.97 11.59
CA SER A 293 5.28 -7.67 10.17
C SER A 293 4.54 -8.67 9.30
N LEU A 294 4.60 -9.96 9.65
CA LEU A 294 3.88 -11.02 8.93
C LEU A 294 2.37 -10.87 9.05
N LEU A 295 1.87 -10.55 10.25
CA LEU A 295 0.45 -10.28 10.48
C LEU A 295 -0.03 -9.07 9.68
N GLU A 296 0.77 -8.01 9.61
CA GLU A 296 0.44 -6.83 8.80
C GLU A 296 0.44 -7.17 7.29
N SER A 297 1.44 -7.92 6.79
CA SER A 297 1.48 -8.41 5.42
C SER A 297 0.25 -9.26 5.08
N ARG A 298 -0.16 -10.14 6.01
CA ARG A 298 -1.37 -10.97 5.88
C ARG A 298 -2.63 -10.13 5.85
N ARG A 299 -2.70 -9.11 6.68
CA ARG A 299 -3.82 -8.16 6.75
C ARG A 299 -4.02 -7.40 5.44
N VAL A 300 -2.91 -7.02 4.78
CA VAL A 300 -2.90 -6.35 3.47
C VAL A 300 -3.16 -7.33 2.32
N GLY A 301 -2.97 -8.65 2.54
CA GLY A 301 -3.24 -9.68 1.52
C GLY A 301 -2.23 -9.66 0.38
N ILE A 302 -0.93 -9.44 0.67
CA ILE A 302 0.12 -9.40 -0.35
C ILE A 302 0.38 -10.79 -0.92
N HIS A 303 0.38 -11.83 -0.06
CA HIS A 303 0.64 -13.20 -0.45
C HIS A 303 -0.60 -14.08 -0.35
N SER A 304 -0.58 -15.19 -1.06
CA SER A 304 -1.64 -16.21 -1.00
C SER A 304 -1.58 -17.02 0.31
N GLN A 305 -0.36 -17.23 0.84
CA GLN A 305 -0.11 -17.94 2.10
C GLN A 305 1.00 -17.25 2.90
N TYR A 306 1.01 -17.46 4.22
CA TYR A 306 1.97 -16.88 5.15
C TYR A 306 2.49 -17.94 6.10
N ILE A 307 3.81 -17.93 6.33
CA ILE A 307 4.51 -18.84 7.24
C ILE A 307 5.32 -18.01 8.24
N LEU A 308 5.03 -18.15 9.53
CA LEU A 308 5.88 -17.63 10.59
C LEU A 308 7.04 -18.59 10.77
N GLY A 309 8.26 -18.16 10.47
CA GLY A 309 9.42 -19.03 10.58
C GLY A 309 10.74 -18.39 10.20
N ASP A 310 11.81 -19.01 10.67
CA ASP A 310 13.18 -18.62 10.37
C ASP A 310 13.59 -19.16 8.99
N VAL A 311 13.94 -18.26 8.08
CA VAL A 311 14.35 -18.57 6.70
C VAL A 311 15.59 -19.49 6.64
N THR A 312 16.39 -19.54 7.71
CA THR A 312 17.60 -20.39 7.78
C THR A 312 17.29 -21.84 8.13
N THR A 313 16.12 -22.12 8.70
CA THR A 313 15.74 -23.46 9.18
C THR A 313 14.58 -24.09 8.42
N LEU A 314 13.86 -23.30 7.62
CA LEU A 314 12.76 -23.78 6.81
C LEU A 314 13.24 -24.62 5.64
N GLY A 315 12.41 -25.62 5.25
CA GLY A 315 12.65 -26.46 4.09
C GLY A 315 11.43 -26.52 3.18
N PHE A 316 11.65 -26.37 1.87
CA PHE A 316 10.64 -26.56 0.85
C PHE A 316 11.06 -27.67 -0.12
N LYS A 317 10.09 -28.29 -0.77
CA LYS A 317 10.38 -29.31 -1.78
C LYS A 317 11.18 -28.68 -2.94
N PRO A 318 12.25 -29.30 -3.42
CA PRO A 318 12.99 -28.80 -4.57
C PRO A 318 12.10 -28.53 -5.78
N GLY A 319 12.29 -27.35 -6.38
CA GLY A 319 11.53 -26.94 -7.56
C GLY A 319 10.05 -26.64 -7.32
N SER A 320 9.65 -26.28 -6.11
CA SER A 320 8.24 -25.98 -5.79
C SER A 320 7.77 -24.59 -6.19
N PHE A 321 8.67 -23.67 -6.53
CA PHE A 321 8.34 -22.32 -6.94
C PHE A 321 9.01 -21.92 -8.25
N ASP A 322 8.35 -21.10 -9.06
CA ASP A 322 8.97 -20.52 -10.25
C ASP A 322 10.13 -19.59 -9.88
N ALA A 323 9.92 -18.76 -8.87
CA ALA A 323 10.97 -17.91 -8.33
C ALA A 323 11.00 -17.93 -6.81
N VAL A 324 12.20 -17.74 -6.26
CA VAL A 324 12.42 -17.49 -4.83
C VAL A 324 13.10 -16.15 -4.69
N ILE A 325 12.55 -15.27 -3.85
CA ILE A 325 13.09 -13.93 -3.62
C ILE A 325 13.45 -13.74 -2.15
N ALA A 326 14.46 -12.88 -1.91
CA ALA A 326 14.82 -12.38 -0.58
C ALA A 326 15.23 -10.91 -0.72
N THR A 327 14.39 -10.01 -0.21
CA THR A 327 14.58 -8.56 -0.34
C THR A 327 15.05 -7.98 0.98
N GLU A 328 16.30 -7.48 1.04
CA GLU A 328 16.92 -6.94 2.25
C GLU A 328 16.90 -7.97 3.40
N VAL A 329 17.42 -9.16 3.14
CA VAL A 329 17.49 -10.27 4.11
C VAL A 329 18.92 -10.71 4.36
N LEU A 330 19.75 -10.79 3.31
CA LEU A 330 21.07 -11.36 3.41
C LEU A 330 22.00 -10.64 4.40
N GLU A 331 21.86 -9.32 4.53
CA GLU A 331 22.61 -8.49 5.45
C GLU A 331 22.31 -8.77 6.93
N HIS A 332 21.11 -9.30 7.21
CA HIS A 332 20.69 -9.66 8.57
C HIS A 332 21.19 -11.04 9.00
N LEU A 333 21.71 -11.82 8.07
CA LEU A 333 22.30 -13.15 8.30
C LEU A 333 23.83 -13.04 8.43
N THR A 334 24.46 -14.02 9.08
CA THR A 334 25.90 -14.21 8.95
C THR A 334 26.25 -14.63 7.52
N ARG A 335 27.50 -14.51 7.12
CA ARG A 335 27.94 -14.91 5.75
C ARG A 335 27.67 -16.40 5.45
N ASP A 336 27.82 -17.26 6.45
CA ASP A 336 27.62 -18.70 6.29
C ASP A 336 26.13 -19.04 6.16
N GLU A 337 25.28 -18.44 7.00
CA GLU A 337 23.81 -18.55 6.91
C GLU A 337 23.31 -18.02 5.56
N GLY A 338 23.79 -16.85 5.12
CA GLY A 338 23.42 -16.26 3.83
C GLY A 338 23.84 -17.12 2.64
N ASN A 339 25.05 -17.71 2.67
CA ASN A 339 25.50 -18.64 1.63
C ASN A 339 24.68 -19.93 1.63
N ALA A 340 24.29 -20.45 2.79
CA ALA A 340 23.41 -21.62 2.91
C ALA A 340 22.02 -21.31 2.36
N LEU A 341 21.45 -20.16 2.73
CA LEU A 341 20.15 -19.72 2.23
C LEU A 341 20.13 -19.59 0.70
N LEU A 342 21.15 -18.95 0.11
CA LEU A 342 21.24 -18.81 -1.35
C LEU A 342 21.24 -20.18 -2.07
N ARG A 343 21.93 -21.18 -1.54
CA ARG A 343 21.90 -22.54 -2.10
C ARG A 343 20.51 -23.19 -1.99
N GLN A 344 19.84 -23.04 -0.84
CA GLN A 344 18.47 -23.53 -0.65
C GLN A 344 17.48 -22.83 -1.59
N MET A 345 17.60 -21.52 -1.78
CA MET A 345 16.77 -20.78 -2.74
C MET A 345 16.93 -21.32 -4.17
N GLU A 346 18.14 -21.68 -4.56
CA GLU A 346 18.41 -22.31 -5.87
C GLU A 346 17.77 -23.69 -5.99
N GLU A 347 17.72 -24.45 -4.89
CA GLU A 347 17.04 -25.76 -4.87
C GLU A 347 15.52 -25.62 -5.00
N TRP A 348 14.92 -24.63 -4.35
CA TRP A 348 13.46 -24.44 -4.34
C TRP A 348 12.92 -23.76 -5.60
N ALA A 349 13.73 -22.95 -6.31
CA ALA A 349 13.32 -22.27 -7.52
C ALA A 349 13.43 -23.13 -8.77
N THR A 350 12.50 -23.01 -9.73
CA THR A 350 12.59 -23.66 -11.06
C THR A 350 13.10 -22.74 -12.15
N LYS A 351 12.91 -21.43 -12.03
CA LYS A 351 13.27 -20.44 -13.06
C LYS A 351 14.33 -19.47 -12.58
N LYS A 352 14.17 -18.89 -11.40
CA LYS A 352 15.11 -17.84 -10.94
C LYS A 352 15.12 -17.63 -9.42
N VAL A 353 16.28 -17.14 -8.96
CA VAL A 353 16.47 -16.60 -7.62
C VAL A 353 16.77 -15.11 -7.74
N THR A 354 16.14 -14.28 -6.92
CA THR A 354 16.36 -12.83 -6.90
C THR A 354 16.57 -12.36 -5.47
N VAL A 355 17.66 -11.61 -5.25
CA VAL A 355 17.96 -11.02 -3.94
C VAL A 355 18.28 -9.53 -4.09
N THR A 356 17.92 -8.75 -3.07
CA THR A 356 18.44 -7.39 -2.91
C THR A 356 19.16 -7.28 -1.57
N THR A 357 20.19 -6.41 -1.52
CA THR A 357 20.99 -6.18 -0.32
C THR A 357 21.79 -4.89 -0.49
N PRO A 358 22.19 -4.17 0.58
CA PRO A 358 23.15 -3.08 0.50
C PRO A 358 24.48 -3.51 -0.12
N ASN A 359 25.17 -2.60 -0.85
CA ASN A 359 26.44 -2.87 -1.49
C ASN A 359 27.61 -2.71 -0.53
N GLY A 360 27.95 -3.77 0.16
CA GLY A 360 28.94 -3.83 1.24
C GLY A 360 28.26 -3.80 2.61
N TYR A 361 29.07 -3.64 3.64
CA TYR A 361 28.55 -3.55 5.00
C TYR A 361 28.16 -2.11 5.34
N PHE A 362 26.95 -1.95 5.84
CA PHE A 362 26.45 -0.72 6.45
C PHE A 362 26.01 -1.07 7.87
N LYS A 363 26.54 -0.36 8.87
CA LYS A 363 26.13 -0.58 10.26
C LYS A 363 24.65 -0.18 10.40
N GLN A 364 23.86 -1.08 10.93
CA GLN A 364 22.46 -0.84 11.32
C GLN A 364 22.20 -1.57 12.62
N ASP A 365 21.80 -0.81 13.63
CA ASP A 365 21.33 -1.35 14.91
C ASP A 365 19.85 -1.73 14.79
N PRO A 366 19.31 -2.58 15.68
CA PRO A 366 17.88 -2.87 15.75
C PRO A 366 17.02 -1.59 15.78
N TYR A 367 15.91 -1.56 15.05
CA TYR A 367 14.94 -0.47 15.05
C TYR A 367 13.52 -1.03 14.93
N ASP A 368 12.50 -0.17 15.16
CA ASP A 368 11.07 -0.53 15.13
C ASP A 368 10.72 -1.73 16.05
N ASN A 369 11.37 -1.80 17.23
CA ASN A 369 11.23 -2.92 18.17
C ASN A 369 11.48 -4.30 17.53
N ASN A 370 12.19 -4.35 16.40
CA ASN A 370 12.53 -5.58 15.71
C ASN A 370 14.04 -5.84 15.84
N PRO A 371 14.48 -6.79 16.69
CA PRO A 371 15.89 -7.12 16.87
C PRO A 371 16.53 -7.76 15.64
N LEU A 372 15.71 -8.28 14.70
CA LEU A 372 16.18 -8.92 13.48
C LEU A 372 16.65 -7.92 12.42
N GLN A 373 16.47 -6.62 12.66
CA GLN A 373 16.89 -5.55 11.73
C GLN A 373 18.39 -5.19 11.87
N GLU A 374 19.14 -5.84 12.77
CA GLU A 374 20.58 -5.68 12.88
C GLU A 374 21.29 -6.22 11.64
N HIS A 375 22.24 -5.45 11.08
CA HIS A 375 23.09 -5.92 9.99
C HIS A 375 24.26 -6.74 10.55
N ARG A 376 24.34 -8.02 10.19
CA ARG A 376 25.36 -8.99 10.63
C ARG A 376 26.41 -9.29 9.56
N SER A 377 26.10 -8.97 8.30
CA SER A 377 27.03 -9.19 7.18
C SER A 377 26.92 -8.10 6.11
N GLY A 378 27.87 -8.09 5.18
CA GLY A 378 27.84 -7.21 4.02
C GLY A 378 28.15 -8.01 2.75
N TRP A 379 27.46 -7.68 1.65
CA TRP A 379 27.57 -8.37 0.37
C TRP A 379 28.04 -7.42 -0.73
N THR A 380 29.03 -7.83 -1.49
CA THR A 380 29.58 -7.04 -2.58
C THR A 380 29.14 -7.56 -3.94
N VAL A 381 29.33 -6.73 -4.97
CA VAL A 381 29.12 -7.15 -6.37
C VAL A 381 29.92 -8.39 -6.71
N ASP A 382 31.18 -8.44 -6.26
CA ASP A 382 32.09 -9.54 -6.59
C ASP A 382 31.72 -10.84 -5.85
N ASP A 383 31.16 -10.75 -4.63
CA ASP A 383 30.64 -11.91 -3.89
C ASP A 383 29.47 -12.55 -4.64
N LEU A 384 28.48 -11.75 -5.01
CA LEU A 384 27.28 -12.25 -5.69
C LEU A 384 27.59 -12.76 -7.11
N ARG A 385 28.53 -12.13 -7.80
CA ARG A 385 28.99 -12.63 -9.12
C ARG A 385 29.71 -13.96 -9.03
N ARG A 386 30.55 -14.18 -8.01
CA ARG A 386 31.20 -15.48 -7.77
C ARG A 386 30.20 -16.60 -7.52
N LEU A 387 29.03 -16.28 -6.97
CA LEU A 387 27.91 -17.20 -6.80
C LEU A 387 27.06 -17.38 -8.06
N GLY A 388 27.43 -16.78 -9.19
CA GLY A 388 26.75 -16.91 -10.48
C GLY A 388 25.58 -15.95 -10.69
N PHE A 389 25.41 -14.92 -9.85
CA PHE A 389 24.37 -13.92 -10.02
C PHE A 389 24.74 -12.85 -11.03
N ARG A 390 23.76 -12.45 -11.84
CA ARG A 390 23.82 -11.18 -12.61
C ARG A 390 23.44 -10.03 -11.67
N VAL A 391 24.37 -9.12 -11.43
CA VAL A 391 24.20 -8.04 -10.46
C VAL A 391 23.95 -6.70 -11.18
N ARG A 392 22.94 -5.97 -10.70
CA ARG A 392 22.59 -4.61 -11.09
C ARG A 392 22.62 -3.70 -9.86
N GLY A 393 22.98 -2.44 -10.07
CA GLY A 393 22.97 -1.46 -8.98
C GLY A 393 21.65 -0.70 -8.92
N ILE A 394 21.18 -0.44 -7.71
CA ILE A 394 19.97 0.34 -7.42
C ILE A 394 20.23 1.34 -6.29
N GLY A 395 19.31 2.30 -6.10
CA GLY A 395 19.39 3.28 -5.01
C GLY A 395 20.40 4.42 -5.23
N GLY A 396 20.89 4.60 -6.47
CA GLY A 396 21.83 5.65 -6.83
C GLY A 396 23.25 5.43 -6.32
N TRP A 397 24.05 6.49 -6.33
CA TRP A 397 25.47 6.43 -5.98
C TRP A 397 25.68 6.32 -4.46
N LYS A 398 26.36 5.25 -4.03
CA LYS A 398 26.56 4.96 -2.60
C LYS A 398 27.36 6.03 -1.84
N ALA A 399 28.26 6.78 -2.52
CA ALA A 399 29.02 7.85 -1.88
C ALA A 399 28.14 8.98 -1.30
N LEU A 400 26.90 9.14 -1.81
CA LEU A 400 25.93 10.10 -1.32
C LEU A 400 25.20 9.64 -0.05
N ARG A 401 25.36 8.36 0.34
CA ARG A 401 24.68 7.72 1.44
C ARG A 401 25.60 7.43 2.61
N GLY A 402 25.11 7.62 3.80
CA GLY A 402 25.77 7.29 5.08
C GLY A 402 25.11 6.09 5.76
N ASP A 403 25.33 5.99 7.06
CA ASP A 403 24.71 4.95 7.89
C ASP A 403 23.20 4.94 7.74
N LYS A 404 22.59 3.77 7.85
CA LYS A 404 21.14 3.55 7.64
C LYS A 404 20.63 4.01 6.26
N GLY A 405 21.52 4.12 5.27
CA GLY A 405 21.15 4.55 3.90
C GLY A 405 20.69 6.00 3.76
N GLN A 406 20.82 6.82 4.79
CA GLN A 406 20.41 8.22 4.74
C GLN A 406 21.35 9.06 3.86
N LEU A 407 20.80 10.12 3.22
CA LEU A 407 21.59 11.07 2.47
C LEU A 407 22.52 11.85 3.41
N LYS A 408 23.84 11.87 3.08
CA LYS A 408 24.86 12.57 3.87
C LYS A 408 24.70 14.09 3.85
N TYR A 409 24.17 14.65 2.76
CA TYR A 409 24.18 16.07 2.50
C TYR A 409 22.82 16.71 2.62
N ARG A 410 22.77 17.99 2.96
CA ARG A 410 21.55 18.78 3.09
C ARG A 410 21.53 19.92 2.10
N PRO A 411 20.39 20.34 1.58
CA PRO A 411 19.03 19.85 1.90
C PRO A 411 18.72 18.50 1.21
N ALA A 412 18.05 17.60 1.91
CA ALA A 412 17.83 16.24 1.47
C ALA A 412 17.08 16.12 0.12
N PHE A 413 16.14 17.04 -0.17
CA PHE A 413 15.39 17.02 -1.43
C PHE A 413 16.30 17.20 -2.66
N LEU A 414 17.31 18.07 -2.57
CA LEU A 414 18.26 18.33 -3.67
C LEU A 414 19.16 17.11 -3.88
N TRP A 415 19.76 16.60 -2.81
CA TRP A 415 20.67 15.46 -2.87
C TRP A 415 19.96 14.16 -3.20
N GLY A 416 18.67 14.04 -2.85
CA GLY A 416 17.80 12.98 -3.33
C GLY A 416 17.70 12.99 -4.86
N ARG A 417 17.43 14.15 -5.47
CA ARG A 417 17.38 14.28 -6.93
C ARG A 417 18.73 13.99 -7.60
N ILE A 418 19.83 14.45 -6.99
CA ILE A 418 21.17 14.12 -7.47
C ILE A 418 21.40 12.60 -7.39
N SER A 419 21.01 11.96 -6.29
CA SER A 419 21.08 10.50 -6.16
C SER A 419 20.28 9.79 -7.25
N ASP A 420 19.06 10.23 -7.53
CA ASP A 420 18.21 9.67 -8.59
C ASP A 420 18.90 9.81 -9.97
N LEU A 421 19.50 10.98 -10.26
CA LEU A 421 20.22 11.22 -11.51
C LEU A 421 21.46 10.32 -11.70
N THR A 422 22.04 9.82 -10.62
CA THR A 422 23.15 8.85 -10.68
C THR A 422 22.71 7.41 -10.93
N GLN A 423 21.40 7.12 -10.86
CA GLN A 423 20.84 5.76 -10.97
C GLN A 423 21.21 5.05 -12.29
N PRO A 424 21.18 5.68 -13.50
CA PRO A 424 21.56 5.02 -14.74
C PRO A 424 23.02 4.54 -14.74
N LEU A 425 23.90 5.33 -14.12
CA LEU A 425 25.31 4.98 -13.95
C LEU A 425 25.46 3.83 -12.94
N ALA A 426 24.84 3.96 -11.78
CA ALA A 426 24.84 2.95 -10.73
C ALA A 426 24.29 1.61 -11.24
N TYR A 427 23.23 1.63 -12.05
CA TYR A 427 22.63 0.43 -12.64
C TYR A 427 23.60 -0.35 -13.53
N ARG A 428 24.41 0.36 -14.33
CA ARG A 428 25.42 -0.25 -15.23
C ARG A 428 26.72 -0.58 -14.51
N LEU A 429 27.10 0.21 -13.52
CA LEU A 429 28.31 0.07 -12.71
C LEU A 429 27.92 -0.23 -11.24
N PRO A 430 27.46 -1.46 -10.94
CA PRO A 430 26.87 -1.78 -9.64
C PRO A 430 27.83 -1.59 -8.46
N LYS A 431 29.14 -1.58 -8.68
CA LYS A 431 30.12 -1.22 -7.62
C LYS A 431 29.93 0.19 -7.06
N LEU A 432 29.35 1.10 -7.84
CA LEU A 432 29.04 2.47 -7.42
C LEU A 432 27.67 2.60 -6.72
N ALA A 433 26.82 1.59 -6.86
CA ALA A 433 25.47 1.64 -6.33
C ALA A 433 25.42 1.52 -4.82
N PHE A 434 24.41 2.14 -4.20
CA PHE A 434 24.13 1.98 -2.77
C PHE A 434 23.62 0.57 -2.45
N GLN A 435 22.77 0.03 -3.30
CA GLN A 435 22.09 -1.24 -3.11
C GLN A 435 22.24 -2.10 -4.37
N LEU A 436 22.20 -3.40 -4.20
CA LEU A 436 22.36 -4.37 -5.27
C LEU A 436 21.05 -5.15 -5.47
N MET A 437 20.72 -5.41 -6.73
CA MET A 437 19.77 -6.42 -7.13
C MET A 437 20.52 -7.50 -7.91
N ALA A 438 20.47 -8.72 -7.41
CA ALA A 438 21.16 -9.87 -7.97
C ALA A 438 20.13 -10.94 -8.38
N VAL A 439 20.24 -11.39 -9.64
CA VAL A 439 19.34 -12.38 -10.25
C VAL A 439 20.14 -13.53 -10.79
N LYS A 440 19.77 -14.74 -10.44
CA LYS A 440 20.32 -15.98 -10.99
C LYS A 440 19.19 -16.79 -11.65
N ARG A 441 19.38 -17.15 -12.91
CA ARG A 441 18.49 -18.06 -13.63
C ARG A 441 18.87 -19.49 -13.30
N ILE A 442 17.87 -20.34 -13.11
CA ILE A 442 18.05 -21.76 -12.78
C ILE A 442 17.89 -22.56 -14.07
N ASP A 443 18.97 -23.19 -14.50
CA ASP A 443 18.97 -24.09 -15.67
C ASP A 443 18.38 -25.46 -15.29
N GLN A 444 17.30 -25.84 -15.94
CA GLN A 444 16.66 -27.14 -15.70
C GLN A 444 17.51 -28.34 -16.20
N GLY A 445 18.55 -28.08 -16.99
CA GLY A 445 19.41 -29.13 -17.57
C GLY A 445 20.26 -29.91 -16.56
N HIS A 446 20.66 -29.29 -15.45
CA HIS A 446 21.52 -29.91 -14.44
C HIS A 446 20.80 -30.78 -13.40
N ARG A 447 19.47 -30.66 -13.28
CA ARG A 447 18.70 -31.41 -12.26
C ARG A 447 18.43 -32.88 -12.58
N ARG A 448 18.61 -33.31 -13.82
CA ARG A 448 18.32 -34.71 -14.20
C ARG A 448 19.41 -35.73 -13.78
N THR A 449 20.58 -35.28 -13.37
CA THR A 449 21.70 -36.15 -13.01
C THR A 449 21.82 -36.47 -11.51
N ASP A 450 21.36 -35.52 -10.61
CA ASP A 450 21.58 -35.71 -9.16
C ASP A 450 20.38 -36.30 -8.38
N ALA A 451 19.27 -36.59 -9.05
CA ALA A 451 18.03 -37.05 -8.40
C ALA A 451 18.06 -38.58 -7.98
N ARG A 452 19.17 -39.29 -8.20
CA ARG A 452 19.22 -40.75 -7.93
C ARG A 452 19.75 -41.15 -6.54
N ASP A 453 20.31 -40.18 -5.75
CA ASP A 453 21.09 -40.61 -4.56
C ASP A 453 20.75 -39.89 -3.23
N ARG A 454 19.58 -39.31 -3.02
CA ARG A 454 19.26 -38.78 -1.67
C ARG A 454 17.82 -39.02 -1.24
N HIS A 455 17.65 -39.89 -0.25
CA HIS A 455 16.42 -40.03 0.55
C HIS A 455 16.26 -38.83 1.51
N PRO A 456 15.09 -38.21 1.63
CA PRO A 456 14.86 -37.10 2.56
C PRO A 456 14.14 -37.53 3.84
N GLN A 457 14.59 -37.03 4.97
CA GLN A 457 13.75 -36.91 6.18
C GLN A 457 13.10 -35.55 6.21
N THR A 458 11.77 -35.51 6.10
CA THR A 458 10.96 -34.33 6.18
C THR A 458 10.56 -34.02 7.62
N LYS A 459 10.86 -32.81 8.10
CA LYS A 459 10.12 -32.21 9.23
C LYS A 459 9.13 -31.19 8.65
N ALA A 460 7.85 -31.51 8.79
CA ALA A 460 6.75 -30.66 8.33
C ALA A 460 6.52 -29.48 9.31
N ALA A 461 6.42 -28.28 8.78
CA ALA A 461 5.93 -27.11 9.51
C ALA A 461 4.41 -27.01 9.33
N THR A 462 3.72 -26.69 10.41
CA THR A 462 2.25 -26.56 10.46
C THR A 462 1.85 -25.19 9.92
N PRO A 463 0.85 -25.10 9.03
CA PRO A 463 0.29 -23.81 8.60
C PRO A 463 -0.56 -23.19 9.71
N ILE A 464 -0.50 -21.88 9.83
CA ILE A 464 -1.34 -21.07 10.73
C ILE A 464 -2.51 -20.47 9.95
#